data_86f60cf70b85966a6400a34f7519d5b8
#
_entry.id   86f60cf70b85966a6400a34f7519d5b8
#
_cell.length_a   1.000
_cell.length_b   1.000
_cell.length_c   1.000
_cell.angle_alpha   90.00
_cell.angle_beta   90.00
_cell.angle_gamma   90.00
#
_symmetry.space_group_name_H-M   'P 1'
#
loop_
_entity.id
_entity.type
_entity.pdbx_description
1 polymer ?
#
loop_
_entity_poly.entity_id
_entity_poly.type
_entity_poly.pdbx_seq_one_letter_code
_entity_poly.pdbx_strand_id
1 'polypeptide(L)'
;MRPEHFGVVDRIALIEIATENRLALDLLDDYIEAHVHGPLQLAEDVEAVVLDPCYRGTPVEDAALALPCATEWHDGFRLSVDRLDECEGYRGIAAAEAIASMSAQSFVTPLEIGAARAGGMNYQLTKWAWHCVARFGRS
;
A
#
# COMPACT_ATOMS: atom_id res chain seq x y z
N MET A 1 -18.03 1.65 -19.42
CA MET A 1 -17.70 0.21 -19.50
C MET A 1 -18.69 -0.54 -18.62
N ARG A 2 -19.32 -1.63 -19.07
CA ARG A 2 -20.31 -2.32 -18.24
C ARG A 2 -19.61 -3.37 -17.38
N PRO A 3 -19.77 -3.34 -16.04
CA PRO A 3 -19.07 -4.26 -15.12
C PRO A 3 -19.28 -5.75 -15.46
N GLU A 4 -20.47 -6.12 -15.96
CA GLU A 4 -20.83 -7.50 -16.33
C GLU A 4 -19.95 -8.10 -17.43
N HIS A 5 -19.26 -7.30 -18.23
CA HIS A 5 -18.36 -7.78 -19.26
C HIS A 5 -17.03 -8.35 -18.74
N PHE A 6 -16.73 -8.12 -17.44
CA PHE A 6 -15.44 -8.47 -16.83
C PHE A 6 -15.55 -9.41 -15.63
N GLY A 7 -16.73 -9.91 -15.32
CA GLY A 7 -16.96 -10.72 -14.12
C GLY A 7 -16.74 -9.96 -12.79
N VAL A 8 -16.64 -8.62 -12.85
CA VAL A 8 -16.35 -7.77 -11.69
C VAL A 8 -17.50 -7.78 -10.71
N VAL A 9 -18.74 -7.85 -11.21
CA VAL A 9 -19.95 -7.83 -10.35
C VAL A 9 -19.99 -9.02 -9.39
N ASP A 10 -19.69 -10.23 -9.90
CA ASP A 10 -19.70 -11.42 -9.05
C ASP A 10 -18.62 -11.36 -7.97
N ARG A 11 -17.47 -10.79 -8.30
CA ARG A 11 -16.37 -10.63 -7.35
C ARG A 11 -16.63 -9.56 -6.31
N ILE A 12 -17.25 -8.45 -6.68
CA ILE A 12 -17.71 -7.42 -5.74
C ILE A 12 -18.74 -8.02 -4.78
N ALA A 13 -19.73 -8.76 -5.28
CA ALA A 13 -20.73 -9.43 -4.44
C ALA A 13 -20.08 -10.42 -3.45
N LEU A 14 -19.05 -11.18 -3.88
CA LEU A 14 -18.33 -12.08 -2.99
C LEU A 14 -17.56 -11.33 -1.90
N ILE A 15 -16.95 -10.19 -2.22
CA ILE A 15 -16.25 -9.35 -1.24
C ILE A 15 -17.25 -8.76 -0.24
N GLU A 16 -18.40 -8.29 -0.70
CA GLU A 16 -19.48 -7.77 0.17
C GLU A 16 -19.98 -8.86 1.12
N ILE A 17 -20.30 -10.05 0.62
CA ILE A 17 -20.72 -11.20 1.43
C ILE A 17 -19.64 -11.59 2.45
N ALA A 18 -18.38 -11.64 2.04
CA ALA A 18 -17.27 -11.96 2.91
C ALA A 18 -17.09 -10.91 4.02
N THR A 19 -17.25 -9.63 3.68
CA THR A 19 -17.17 -8.52 4.64
C THR A 19 -18.34 -8.57 5.64
N GLU A 20 -19.56 -8.80 5.17
CA GLU A 20 -20.75 -8.94 6.01
C GLU A 20 -20.64 -10.13 6.98
N ASN A 21 -20.10 -11.26 6.51
CA ASN A 21 -19.92 -12.47 7.31
C ASN A 21 -18.63 -12.48 8.13
N ARG A 22 -17.86 -11.37 8.16
CA ARG A 22 -16.56 -11.26 8.84
C ARG A 22 -15.57 -12.36 8.46
N LEU A 23 -15.63 -12.83 7.23
CA LEU A 23 -14.64 -13.75 6.68
C LEU A 23 -13.29 -13.02 6.57
N ALA A 24 -12.20 -13.72 6.88
CA ALA A 24 -10.86 -13.16 6.78
C ALA A 24 -10.49 -13.01 5.30
N LEU A 25 -10.78 -11.83 4.72
CA LEU A 25 -10.29 -11.44 3.40
C LEU A 25 -8.85 -10.96 3.53
N ASP A 26 -7.96 -11.51 2.75
CA ASP A 26 -6.66 -10.88 2.53
C ASP A 26 -6.82 -9.82 1.43
N LEU A 27 -7.11 -8.59 1.85
CA LEU A 27 -7.34 -7.46 0.93
C LEU A 27 -6.16 -7.17 0.01
N LEU A 28 -4.96 -7.71 0.30
CA LEU A 28 -3.78 -7.57 -0.55
C LEU A 28 -3.65 -8.68 -1.59
N ASP A 29 -4.23 -9.85 -1.33
CA ASP A 29 -4.23 -10.99 -2.25
C ASP A 29 -5.58 -11.14 -3.00
N ASP A 30 -6.67 -10.57 -2.46
CA ASP A 30 -8.04 -10.64 -2.99
C ASP A 30 -8.52 -9.31 -3.62
N TYR A 31 -7.62 -8.57 -4.25
CA TYR A 31 -7.98 -7.32 -4.91
C TYR A 31 -8.57 -7.53 -6.31
N ILE A 32 -9.35 -6.55 -6.77
CA ILE A 32 -9.90 -6.50 -8.13
C ILE A 32 -9.12 -5.46 -8.91
N GLU A 33 -8.54 -5.88 -10.04
CA GLU A 33 -7.89 -4.96 -10.97
C GLU A 33 -8.88 -4.49 -12.04
N ALA A 34 -8.86 -3.19 -12.31
CA ALA A 34 -9.52 -2.59 -13.46
C ALA A 34 -8.48 -1.96 -14.39
N HIS A 35 -8.48 -2.36 -15.65
CA HIS A 35 -7.60 -1.80 -16.66
C HIS A 35 -8.30 -0.66 -17.40
N VAL A 36 -7.75 0.54 -17.33
CA VAL A 36 -8.21 1.70 -18.10
C VAL A 36 -7.41 1.78 -19.40
N HIS A 37 -8.11 1.73 -20.53
CA HIS A 37 -7.49 1.82 -21.85
C HIS A 37 -7.49 3.27 -22.32
N GLY A 38 -6.32 3.78 -22.70
CA GLY A 38 -6.10 5.13 -23.20
C GLY A 38 -5.23 5.97 -22.25
N PRO A 39 -4.89 7.19 -22.68
CA PRO A 39 -4.13 8.11 -21.84
C PRO A 39 -5.00 8.59 -20.66
N LEU A 40 -4.40 8.69 -19.48
CA LEU A 40 -4.97 9.37 -18.33
C LEU A 40 -4.42 10.78 -18.25
N GLN A 41 -5.30 11.76 -18.09
CA GLN A 41 -4.95 13.15 -17.90
C GLN A 41 -5.17 13.53 -16.43
N LEU A 42 -4.08 13.85 -15.72
CA LEU A 42 -4.15 14.13 -14.27
C LEU A 42 -5.13 15.27 -13.94
N ALA A 43 -5.25 16.26 -14.81
CA ALA A 43 -6.14 17.42 -14.59
C ALA A 43 -7.64 17.09 -14.77
N GLU A 44 -7.98 16.01 -15.48
CA GLU A 44 -9.35 15.69 -15.88
C GLU A 44 -9.84 14.39 -15.25
N ASP A 45 -8.95 13.40 -15.11
CA ASP A 45 -9.29 12.04 -14.74
C ASP A 45 -8.91 11.71 -13.29
N VAL A 46 -8.13 12.57 -12.60
CA VAL A 46 -7.63 12.34 -11.24
C VAL A 46 -8.16 13.40 -10.31
N GLU A 47 -8.99 13.03 -9.35
CA GLU A 47 -9.53 13.93 -8.34
C GLU A 47 -8.45 14.37 -7.35
N ALA A 48 -7.71 13.39 -6.80
CA ALA A 48 -6.64 13.65 -5.87
C ALA A 48 -5.54 12.58 -5.92
N VAL A 49 -4.32 12.97 -5.54
CA VAL A 49 -3.27 12.05 -5.09
C VAL A 49 -3.29 12.00 -3.56
N VAL A 50 -3.33 10.79 -3.01
CA VAL A 50 -3.39 10.58 -1.56
C VAL A 50 -2.01 10.12 -1.08
N LEU A 51 -1.41 10.89 -0.17
CA LEU A 51 -0.07 10.64 0.35
C LEU A 51 -0.09 10.12 1.78
N ASP A 52 0.93 9.35 2.12
CA ASP A 52 1.24 8.98 3.50
C ASP A 52 1.91 10.16 4.21
N PRO A 53 1.50 10.49 5.47
CA PRO A 53 2.10 11.59 6.22
C PRO A 53 3.62 11.51 6.42
N CYS A 54 4.24 10.33 6.29
CA CYS A 54 5.70 10.18 6.35
C CYS A 54 6.43 10.95 5.24
N TYR A 55 5.74 11.34 4.17
CA TYR A 55 6.30 12.12 3.07
C TYR A 55 6.22 13.64 3.27
N ARG A 56 5.67 14.14 4.40
CA ARG A 56 5.64 15.57 4.69
C ARG A 56 7.05 16.16 4.79
N GLY A 57 7.27 17.30 4.15
CA GLY A 57 8.58 17.95 4.11
C GLY A 57 9.62 17.24 3.23
N THR A 58 9.21 16.34 2.34
CA THR A 58 10.09 15.61 1.43
C THR A 58 9.88 16.02 -0.02
N PRO A 59 10.82 15.73 -0.94
CA PRO A 59 10.63 15.97 -2.37
C PRO A 59 9.41 15.27 -2.99
N VAL A 60 8.87 14.24 -2.33
CA VAL A 60 7.63 13.55 -2.77
C VAL A 60 6.43 14.47 -2.58
N GLU A 61 6.34 15.16 -1.44
CA GLU A 61 5.30 16.19 -1.23
C GLU A 61 5.39 17.31 -2.25
N ASP A 62 6.60 17.86 -2.47
CA ASP A 62 6.81 18.92 -3.46
C ASP A 62 6.37 18.47 -4.86
N ALA A 63 6.70 17.24 -5.24
CA ALA A 63 6.30 16.68 -6.53
C ALA A 63 4.77 16.51 -6.64
N ALA A 64 4.11 16.06 -5.58
CA ALA A 64 2.66 15.89 -5.56
C ALA A 64 1.93 17.23 -5.63
N LEU A 65 2.41 18.26 -4.89
CA LEU A 65 1.85 19.61 -4.91
C LEU A 65 1.99 20.30 -6.25
N ALA A 66 2.94 19.87 -7.08
CA ALA A 66 3.13 20.38 -8.44
C ALA A 66 2.19 19.75 -9.49
N LEU A 67 1.42 18.72 -9.12
CA LEU A 67 0.46 18.06 -10.02
C LEU A 67 -0.80 18.89 -10.18
N PRO A 68 -1.50 18.79 -11.34
CA PRO A 68 -2.73 19.54 -11.61
C PRO A 68 -3.99 18.90 -10.98
N CYS A 69 -3.87 18.23 -9.85
CA CYS A 69 -4.96 17.64 -9.10
C CYS A 69 -4.78 17.89 -7.60
N ALA A 70 -5.79 17.64 -6.78
CA ALA A 70 -5.69 17.84 -5.34
C ALA A 70 -4.67 16.88 -4.71
N THR A 71 -4.04 17.31 -3.60
CA THR A 71 -3.20 16.46 -2.75
C THR A 71 -3.90 16.27 -1.43
N GLU A 72 -4.13 15.01 -1.05
CA GLU A 72 -4.77 14.60 0.20
C GLU A 72 -3.82 13.75 1.04
N TRP A 73 -4.15 13.54 2.30
CA TRP A 73 -3.36 12.76 3.24
C TRP A 73 -4.26 11.73 3.90
N HIS A 74 -3.82 10.48 3.93
CA HIS A 74 -4.47 9.46 4.74
C HIS A 74 -3.88 9.43 6.17
N ASP A 75 -4.39 8.55 7.04
CA ASP A 75 -3.99 8.50 8.47
C ASP A 75 -2.53 8.04 8.68
N GLY A 76 -1.93 7.45 7.67
CA GLY A 76 -0.55 6.96 7.70
C GLY A 76 -0.43 5.45 7.94
N PHE A 77 0.73 4.92 7.55
CA PHE A 77 1.12 3.54 7.82
C PHE A 77 2.39 3.52 8.67
N ARG A 78 2.31 2.84 9.82
CA ARG A 78 3.42 2.75 10.75
C ARG A 78 3.45 1.37 11.41
N LEU A 79 4.35 0.51 10.95
CA LEU A 79 4.52 -0.84 11.47
C LEU A 79 5.54 -0.85 12.60
N SER A 80 5.11 -1.22 13.82
CA SER A 80 6.03 -1.44 14.95
C SER A 80 6.84 -2.73 14.73
N VAL A 81 8.11 -2.71 15.17
CA VAL A 81 8.98 -3.90 15.20
C VAL A 81 8.48 -4.97 16.18
N ASP A 82 7.62 -4.62 17.13
CA ASP A 82 6.98 -5.58 18.02
C ASP A 82 6.03 -6.54 17.29
N ARG A 83 5.71 -6.26 16.03
CA ARG A 83 4.83 -7.07 15.18
C ARG A 83 5.58 -7.90 14.14
N LEU A 84 6.89 -8.08 14.28
CA LEU A 84 7.69 -8.88 13.34
C LEU A 84 7.25 -10.33 13.25
N ASP A 85 6.78 -10.94 14.34
CA ASP A 85 6.25 -12.31 14.36
C ASP A 85 5.02 -12.45 13.43
N GLU A 86 4.15 -11.42 13.37
CA GLU A 86 3.02 -11.39 12.45
C GLU A 86 3.49 -11.28 11.00
N CYS A 87 4.53 -10.49 10.75
CA CYS A 87 5.14 -10.35 9.43
C CYS A 87 5.80 -11.64 8.97
N GLU A 88 6.50 -12.35 9.87
CA GLU A 88 7.08 -13.66 9.60
C GLU A 88 5.99 -14.69 9.25
N GLY A 89 4.91 -14.74 10.03
CA GLY A 89 3.77 -15.62 9.77
C GLY A 89 3.08 -15.34 8.43
N TYR A 90 3.12 -14.09 7.96
CA TYR A 90 2.44 -13.66 6.73
C TYR A 90 3.31 -13.76 5.47
N ARG A 91 4.58 -13.33 5.52
CA ARG A 91 5.49 -13.25 4.34
C ARG A 91 6.83 -13.96 4.53
N GLY A 92 6.97 -14.69 5.64
CA GLY A 92 8.16 -15.46 5.96
C GLY A 92 9.27 -14.66 6.64
N ILE A 93 10.24 -15.39 7.20
CA ILE A 93 11.36 -14.83 7.98
C ILE A 93 12.14 -13.76 7.22
N ALA A 94 12.36 -13.93 5.92
CA ALA A 94 13.10 -12.96 5.11
C ALA A 94 12.41 -11.58 5.06
N ALA A 95 11.07 -11.54 5.12
CA ALA A 95 10.34 -10.27 5.19
C ALA A 95 10.50 -9.62 6.56
N ALA A 96 10.42 -10.38 7.64
CA ALA A 96 10.61 -9.88 9.01
C ALA A 96 12.04 -9.34 9.20
N GLU A 97 13.05 -10.07 8.75
CA GLU A 97 14.46 -9.63 8.79
C GLU A 97 14.69 -8.35 7.97
N ALA A 98 14.08 -8.26 6.78
CA ALA A 98 14.16 -7.06 5.96
C ALA A 98 13.53 -5.86 6.68
N ILE A 99 12.34 -6.01 7.28
CA ILE A 99 11.68 -4.96 8.06
C ILE A 99 12.53 -4.55 9.26
N ALA A 100 13.07 -5.51 10.01
CA ALA A 100 13.96 -5.22 11.14
C ALA A 100 15.20 -4.41 10.71
N SER A 101 15.77 -4.72 9.54
CA SER A 101 16.93 -4.00 9.01
C SER A 101 16.63 -2.57 8.54
N MET A 102 15.39 -2.28 8.16
CA MET A 102 14.93 -0.93 7.76
C MET A 102 14.61 -0.04 8.97
N SER A 103 14.28 -0.63 10.11
CA SER A 103 13.78 0.08 11.28
C SER A 103 14.87 0.88 11.97
N ALA A 104 14.83 2.21 11.85
CA ALA A 104 15.73 3.11 12.57
C ALA A 104 15.20 3.54 13.95
N GLN A 105 13.89 3.45 14.20
CA GLN A 105 13.22 4.00 15.39
C GLN A 105 12.10 3.08 15.94
N SER A 106 12.31 1.77 15.94
CA SER A 106 11.32 0.78 16.43
C SER A 106 10.06 0.68 15.57
N PHE A 107 10.03 1.31 14.39
CA PHE A 107 8.93 1.20 13.42
C PHE A 107 9.45 1.42 11.99
N VAL A 108 8.63 1.00 11.03
CA VAL A 108 8.86 1.17 9.59
C VAL A 108 7.63 1.82 8.95
N THR A 109 7.86 2.84 8.14
CA THR A 109 6.87 3.53 7.32
C THR A 109 7.18 3.35 5.83
N PRO A 110 6.32 3.80 4.90
CA PRO A 110 6.66 3.82 3.48
C PRO A 110 7.97 4.55 3.14
N LEU A 111 8.37 5.54 3.94
CA LEU A 111 9.61 6.30 3.72
C LEU A 111 10.85 5.41 3.90
N GLU A 112 10.93 4.63 4.98
CA GLU A 112 12.05 3.71 5.23
C GLU A 112 12.13 2.63 4.15
N ILE A 113 10.98 2.11 3.69
CA ILE A 113 10.95 1.13 2.58
C ILE A 113 11.49 1.76 1.29
N GLY A 114 11.06 2.98 0.97
CA GLY A 114 11.56 3.74 -0.18
C GLY A 114 13.08 3.98 -0.11
N ALA A 115 13.58 4.38 1.06
CA ALA A 115 15.01 4.58 1.31
C ALA A 115 15.80 3.28 1.16
N ALA A 116 15.33 2.17 1.72
CA ALA A 116 15.96 0.86 1.59
C ALA A 116 16.01 0.40 0.11
N ARG A 117 14.93 0.65 -0.65
CA ARG A 117 14.88 0.36 -2.08
C ARG A 117 15.90 1.18 -2.87
N ALA A 118 15.99 2.47 -2.59
CA ALA A 118 16.98 3.38 -3.21
C ALA A 118 18.42 3.00 -2.83
N GLY A 119 18.63 2.47 -1.61
CA GLY A 119 19.91 1.94 -1.13
C GLY A 119 20.30 0.58 -1.70
N GLY A 120 19.51 0.00 -2.62
CA GLY A 120 19.83 -1.24 -3.33
C GLY A 120 19.23 -2.51 -2.72
N MET A 121 18.33 -2.40 -1.72
CA MET A 121 17.63 -3.58 -1.20
C MET A 121 16.85 -4.29 -2.31
N ASN A 122 16.81 -5.61 -2.25
CA ASN A 122 16.10 -6.45 -3.22
C ASN A 122 14.63 -6.03 -3.34
N TYR A 123 14.13 -5.93 -4.59
CA TYR A 123 12.76 -5.52 -4.88
C TYR A 123 11.72 -6.40 -4.18
N GLN A 124 11.92 -7.71 -4.16
CA GLN A 124 10.95 -8.63 -3.56
C GLN A 124 10.86 -8.44 -2.03
N LEU A 125 11.99 -8.18 -1.36
CA LEU A 125 12.00 -7.90 0.08
C LEU A 125 11.30 -6.58 0.41
N THR A 126 11.53 -5.52 -0.38
CA THR A 126 10.83 -4.24 -0.18
C THR A 126 9.33 -4.36 -0.47
N LYS A 127 8.95 -5.18 -1.46
CA LYS A 127 7.53 -5.48 -1.74
C LYS A 127 6.87 -6.21 -0.57
N TRP A 128 7.53 -7.22 0.00
CA TRP A 128 7.00 -7.95 1.17
C TRP A 128 6.92 -7.06 2.41
N ALA A 129 7.92 -6.22 2.64
CA ALA A 129 7.87 -5.23 3.71
C ALA A 129 6.68 -4.28 3.54
N TRP A 130 6.42 -3.80 2.30
CA TRP A 130 5.26 -2.99 2.00
C TRP A 130 3.94 -3.72 2.30
N HIS A 131 3.82 -5.00 1.94
CA HIS A 131 2.64 -5.80 2.27
C HIS A 131 2.41 -5.88 3.80
N CYS A 132 3.48 -6.09 4.58
CA CYS A 132 3.39 -6.13 6.04
C CYS A 132 2.98 -4.76 6.61
N VAL A 133 3.57 -3.66 6.13
CA VAL A 133 3.21 -2.30 6.56
C VAL A 133 1.75 -1.99 6.22
N ALA A 134 1.29 -2.32 5.02
CA ALA A 134 -0.10 -2.09 4.62
C ALA A 134 -1.11 -2.91 5.43
N ARG A 135 -0.74 -4.14 5.84
CA ARG A 135 -1.61 -5.04 6.58
C ARG A 135 -1.63 -4.77 8.07
N PHE A 136 -0.47 -4.53 8.66
CA PHE A 136 -0.28 -4.47 10.11
C PHE A 136 0.08 -3.07 10.62
N GLY A 137 0.42 -2.13 9.73
CA GLY A 137 0.90 -0.79 10.08
C GLY A 137 -0.18 0.30 10.14
N ARG A 138 -1.46 -0.04 10.10
CA ARG A 138 -2.53 0.94 10.29
C ARG A 138 -2.58 1.37 11.75
N SER A 139 -2.55 2.68 11.98
CA SER A 139 -2.77 3.33 13.28
C SER A 139 -4.25 3.35 13.64
#